data_2883281d7578c0ab50ec32d968bd0ee1
#
_entry.id   2883281d7578c0ab50ec32d968bd0ee1
#
_cell.length_a   1.000
_cell.length_b   1.000
_cell.length_c   1.000
_cell.angle_alpha   90.00
_cell.angle_beta   90.00
_cell.angle_gamma   90.00
#
_symmetry.space_group_name_H-M   'P 1'
#
loop_
_entity.id
_entity.type
_entity.pdbx_description
1 polymer ?
#
loop_
_entity_poly.entity_id
_entity_poly.type
_entity_poly.pdbx_seq_one_letter_code
_entity_poly.pdbx_strand_id
1 'polypeptide(L)'
;MLFRSNLERKAGLKEFRRLSPEKALESFLKRIAYYESIYEPLDAEANRILVDSFDSCILQEQITDVLPYYDRIRDIITTRVVRNLFLVRHGETYYNRDDRIGGDSDLTDKGLEQANALAEHFATVRIPIIFTSNYKRTLQTATPIAERQDPCSIIALPEFNEIHGGVCDGMTYEEIRQKMPHVARARGPNKYRYIYPEGEGYKTMEDRVHRGLKKVFFLNNYDENIMIVGHRAVNRMILSCFLSRQEEEIPYIYMPQDRYYHIQIDPHKRLFELVPYKSSPSTGGRW
;
A
#
# COMPACT_ATOMS: atom_id res chain seq x y z
N MET A 1 -18.27 -4.19 7.78
CA MET A 1 -18.33 -3.01 6.89
C MET A 1 -17.63 -3.26 5.55
N LEU A 2 -16.36 -3.65 5.50
CA LEU A 2 -15.59 -3.91 4.26
C LEU A 2 -16.20 -5.00 3.35
N PHE A 3 -16.71 -6.06 3.91
CA PHE A 3 -17.36 -7.16 3.16
C PHE A 3 -18.59 -6.64 2.38
N ARG A 4 -19.41 -5.79 3.02
CA ARG A 4 -20.63 -5.23 2.41
C ARG A 4 -20.29 -4.27 1.26
N SER A 5 -19.29 -3.39 1.41
CA SER A 5 -18.90 -2.46 0.35
C SER A 5 -18.30 -3.16 -0.88
N ASN A 6 -17.60 -4.27 -0.67
CA ASN A 6 -17.07 -5.06 -1.78
C ASN A 6 -18.17 -5.86 -2.52
N LEU A 7 -19.16 -6.34 -1.79
CA LEU A 7 -20.34 -6.97 -2.38
C LEU A 7 -21.15 -5.96 -3.20
N GLU A 8 -21.30 -4.73 -2.72
CA GLU A 8 -21.96 -3.63 -3.45
C GLU A 8 -21.19 -3.26 -4.74
N ARG A 9 -19.85 -3.24 -4.71
CA ARG A 9 -19.03 -3.07 -5.93
C ARG A 9 -19.16 -4.24 -6.90
N LYS A 10 -19.16 -5.48 -6.41
CA LYS A 10 -19.37 -6.67 -7.26
C LYS A 10 -20.77 -6.71 -7.87
N ALA A 11 -21.76 -6.16 -7.19
CA ALA A 11 -23.09 -5.95 -7.75
C ALA A 11 -23.11 -5.00 -8.97
N GLY A 12 -22.08 -4.15 -9.13
CA GLY A 12 -21.87 -3.30 -10.31
C GLY A 12 -21.24 -4.00 -11.53
N LEU A 13 -20.87 -5.28 -11.44
CA LEU A 13 -20.31 -6.03 -12.56
C LEU A 13 -21.30 -6.14 -13.74
N LYS A 14 -20.77 -6.26 -14.96
CA LYS A 14 -21.57 -6.30 -16.19
C LYS A 14 -22.72 -7.30 -16.14
N GLU A 15 -22.53 -8.43 -15.48
CA GLU A 15 -23.52 -9.51 -15.32
C GLU A 15 -24.74 -9.09 -14.47
N PHE A 16 -24.57 -8.12 -13.55
CA PHE A 16 -25.62 -7.63 -12.65
C PHE A 16 -26.22 -6.28 -13.06
N ARG A 17 -25.77 -5.66 -14.18
CA ARG A 17 -26.20 -4.31 -14.59
C ARG A 17 -27.70 -4.13 -14.76
N ARG A 18 -28.46 -5.22 -14.90
CA ARG A 18 -29.92 -5.21 -15.07
C ARG A 18 -30.69 -5.43 -13.75
N LEU A 19 -29.98 -5.61 -12.64
CA LEU A 19 -30.57 -5.84 -11.32
C LEU A 19 -30.41 -4.59 -10.44
N SER A 20 -31.34 -4.39 -9.50
CA SER A 20 -31.09 -3.43 -8.42
C SER A 20 -29.91 -3.90 -7.54
N PRO A 21 -29.19 -2.99 -6.87
CA PRO A 21 -28.06 -3.36 -5.98
C PRO A 21 -28.41 -4.44 -4.96
N GLU A 22 -29.61 -4.38 -4.37
CA GLU A 22 -30.09 -5.38 -3.39
C GLU A 22 -30.28 -6.75 -4.06
N LYS A 23 -30.90 -6.82 -5.24
CA LYS A 23 -31.09 -8.06 -5.98
C LYS A 23 -29.79 -8.64 -6.51
N ALA A 24 -28.86 -7.79 -6.92
CA ALA A 24 -27.52 -8.20 -7.32
C ALA A 24 -26.77 -8.82 -6.16
N LEU A 25 -26.83 -8.20 -4.97
CA LEU A 25 -26.23 -8.70 -3.74
C LEU A 25 -26.86 -10.03 -3.31
N GLU A 26 -28.18 -10.13 -3.32
CA GLU A 26 -28.90 -11.37 -2.99
C GLU A 26 -28.52 -12.52 -3.96
N SER A 27 -28.47 -12.24 -5.25
CA SER A 27 -28.05 -13.21 -6.28
C SER A 27 -26.62 -13.67 -6.05
N PHE A 28 -25.74 -12.77 -5.67
CA PHE A 28 -24.32 -13.08 -5.38
C PHE A 28 -24.19 -13.96 -4.13
N LEU A 29 -24.90 -13.63 -3.06
CA LEU A 29 -24.91 -14.43 -1.82
C LEU A 29 -25.49 -15.84 -2.04
N LYS A 30 -26.58 -15.96 -2.83
CA LYS A 30 -27.14 -17.27 -3.22
C LYS A 30 -26.11 -18.11 -4.00
N ARG A 31 -25.32 -17.47 -4.88
CA ARG A 31 -24.26 -18.17 -5.62
C ARG A 31 -23.14 -18.66 -4.70
N ILE A 32 -22.72 -17.83 -3.73
CA ILE A 32 -21.73 -18.26 -2.72
C ILE A 32 -22.25 -19.48 -1.96
N ALA A 33 -23.45 -19.37 -1.37
CA ALA A 33 -24.05 -20.46 -0.62
C ALA A 33 -24.21 -21.76 -1.46
N TYR A 34 -24.55 -21.63 -2.74
CA TYR A 34 -24.59 -22.75 -3.65
C TYR A 34 -23.22 -23.41 -3.82
N TYR A 35 -22.16 -22.62 -4.10
CA TYR A 35 -20.82 -23.19 -4.25
C TYR A 35 -20.30 -23.80 -2.95
N GLU A 36 -20.57 -23.19 -1.80
CA GLU A 36 -20.23 -23.76 -0.48
C GLU A 36 -20.93 -25.13 -0.27
N SER A 37 -22.20 -25.27 -0.73
CA SER A 37 -22.96 -26.52 -0.56
C SER A 37 -22.50 -27.67 -1.45
N ILE A 38 -21.82 -27.39 -2.57
CA ILE A 38 -21.31 -28.39 -3.52
C ILE A 38 -19.79 -28.54 -3.47
N TYR A 39 -19.13 -27.78 -2.59
CA TYR A 39 -17.67 -27.87 -2.45
C TYR A 39 -17.28 -29.21 -1.79
N GLU A 40 -16.55 -30.02 -2.52
CA GLU A 40 -15.93 -31.24 -2.02
C GLU A 40 -14.41 -31.02 -2.02
N PRO A 41 -13.76 -31.12 -0.84
CA PRO A 41 -12.31 -31.04 -0.80
C PRO A 41 -11.70 -32.28 -1.47
N LEU A 42 -10.58 -32.10 -2.16
CA LEU A 42 -9.84 -33.23 -2.75
C LEU A 42 -9.39 -34.19 -1.66
N ASP A 43 -9.58 -35.50 -1.92
CA ASP A 43 -9.18 -36.53 -1.01
C ASP A 43 -7.67 -36.61 -0.77
N ALA A 44 -7.30 -37.25 0.37
CA ALA A 44 -5.91 -37.30 0.82
C ALA A 44 -4.96 -38.10 -0.09
N GLU A 45 -5.50 -38.91 -1.01
CA GLU A 45 -4.72 -39.79 -1.88
C GLU A 45 -4.15 -39.09 -3.13
N ALA A 46 -4.63 -37.89 -3.46
CA ALA A 46 -4.16 -37.15 -4.65
C ALA A 46 -3.06 -36.15 -4.30
N ASN A 47 -2.14 -35.90 -5.24
CA ASN A 47 -1.27 -34.76 -5.18
C ASN A 47 -2.13 -33.48 -5.12
N ARG A 48 -2.00 -32.71 -4.05
CA ARG A 48 -2.85 -31.56 -3.80
C ARG A 48 -2.10 -30.38 -3.22
N ILE A 49 -2.58 -29.20 -3.55
CA ILE A 49 -2.14 -27.93 -2.98
C ILE A 49 -3.41 -27.21 -2.50
N LEU A 50 -3.45 -26.85 -1.23
CA LEU A 50 -4.45 -25.94 -0.69
C LEU A 50 -3.88 -24.51 -0.72
N VAL A 51 -4.58 -23.62 -1.42
CA VAL A 51 -4.10 -22.27 -1.67
C VAL A 51 -5.07 -21.27 -1.05
N ASP A 52 -4.54 -20.31 -0.30
CA ASP A 52 -5.23 -19.05 -0.08
C ASP A 52 -4.99 -18.14 -1.28
N SER A 53 -5.98 -18.10 -2.19
CA SER A 53 -5.90 -17.27 -3.39
C SER A 53 -5.91 -15.76 -3.09
N PHE A 54 -6.39 -15.40 -1.91
CA PHE A 54 -6.42 -14.00 -1.46
C PHE A 54 -5.03 -13.53 -1.00
N ASP A 55 -4.35 -14.35 -0.23
CA ASP A 55 -3.00 -14.07 0.24
C ASP A 55 -1.90 -14.56 -0.72
N SER A 56 -2.29 -15.24 -1.82
CA SER A 56 -1.37 -15.86 -2.78
C SER A 56 -0.35 -16.75 -2.07
N CYS A 57 -0.82 -17.55 -1.12
CA CYS A 57 0.04 -18.45 -0.35
C CYS A 57 -0.49 -19.89 -0.34
N ILE A 58 0.44 -20.82 -0.24
CA ILE A 58 0.12 -22.24 -0.09
C ILE A 58 -0.10 -22.53 1.39
N LEU A 59 -1.32 -22.95 1.76
CA LEU A 59 -1.68 -23.32 3.12
C LEU A 59 -1.28 -24.76 3.46
N GLN A 60 -1.41 -25.65 2.49
CA GLN A 60 -1.04 -27.05 2.63
C GLN A 60 -0.59 -27.61 1.29
N GLU A 61 0.42 -28.43 1.32
CA GLU A 61 0.99 -29.12 0.17
C GLU A 61 1.14 -30.61 0.48
N GLN A 62 0.62 -31.45 -0.41
CA GLN A 62 0.80 -32.89 -0.38
C GLN A 62 1.17 -33.35 -1.78
N ILE A 63 2.45 -33.57 -2.01
CA ILE A 63 3.00 -33.99 -3.29
C ILE A 63 3.75 -35.29 -3.04
N THR A 64 3.29 -36.39 -3.62
CA THR A 64 3.86 -37.73 -3.46
C THR A 64 4.67 -38.15 -4.67
N ASP A 65 4.47 -37.53 -5.81
CA ASP A 65 5.10 -37.85 -7.08
C ASP A 65 5.91 -36.68 -7.65
N VAL A 66 6.77 -36.98 -8.61
CA VAL A 66 7.49 -35.96 -9.38
C VAL A 66 6.51 -35.35 -10.39
N LEU A 67 6.06 -34.13 -10.13
CA LEU A 67 5.17 -33.41 -11.04
C LEU A 67 5.98 -32.52 -11.97
N PRO A 68 5.86 -32.70 -13.30
CA PRO A 68 6.48 -31.77 -14.25
C PRO A 68 6.00 -30.34 -14.04
N TYR A 69 6.92 -29.39 -14.08
CA TYR A 69 6.62 -27.96 -13.93
C TYR A 69 6.06 -27.53 -12.56
N TYR A 70 6.17 -28.37 -11.53
CA TYR A 70 5.61 -28.06 -10.21
C TYR A 70 6.13 -26.74 -9.65
N ASP A 71 7.43 -26.44 -9.75
CA ASP A 71 8.01 -25.18 -9.29
C ASP A 71 7.39 -23.98 -9.99
N ARG A 72 7.12 -24.07 -11.30
CA ARG A 72 6.45 -23.00 -12.06
C ARG A 72 4.99 -22.79 -11.59
N ILE A 73 4.30 -23.89 -11.27
CA ILE A 73 2.93 -23.81 -10.73
C ILE A 73 2.96 -23.12 -9.37
N ARG A 74 3.90 -23.48 -8.50
CA ARG A 74 4.09 -22.80 -7.20
C ARG A 74 4.36 -21.32 -7.38
N ASP A 75 5.28 -20.95 -8.28
CA ASP A 75 5.62 -19.55 -8.56
C ASP A 75 4.39 -18.75 -9.03
N ILE A 76 3.58 -19.32 -9.90
CA ILE A 76 2.35 -18.67 -10.38
C ILE A 76 1.36 -18.48 -9.24
N ILE A 77 1.15 -19.50 -8.40
CA ILE A 77 0.20 -19.48 -7.29
C ILE A 77 0.63 -18.47 -6.22
N THR A 78 1.92 -18.43 -5.90
CA THR A 78 2.45 -17.59 -4.82
C THR A 78 2.83 -16.19 -5.28
N THR A 79 2.84 -15.92 -6.59
CA THR A 79 3.14 -14.59 -7.12
C THR A 79 1.88 -13.75 -7.16
N ARG A 80 1.82 -12.72 -6.32
CA ARG A 80 0.77 -11.70 -6.42
C ARG A 80 1.02 -10.83 -7.64
N VAL A 81 0.14 -10.90 -8.62
CA VAL A 81 0.21 -10.05 -9.81
C VAL A 81 -0.19 -8.63 -9.45
N VAL A 82 0.70 -7.69 -9.73
CA VAL A 82 0.47 -6.25 -9.57
C VAL A 82 0.75 -5.61 -10.94
N ARG A 83 -0.29 -5.21 -11.67
CA ARG A 83 -0.12 -4.63 -12.99
C ARG A 83 0.50 -3.24 -12.93
N ASN A 84 -0.10 -2.35 -12.15
CA ASN A 84 0.46 -1.03 -11.88
C ASN A 84 0.12 -0.62 -10.44
N LEU A 85 1.14 -0.48 -9.62
CA LEU A 85 1.04 0.15 -8.31
C LEU A 85 1.89 1.42 -8.32
N PHE A 86 1.23 2.55 -8.17
CA PHE A 86 1.85 3.86 -8.03
C PHE A 86 1.96 4.19 -6.54
N LEU A 87 3.18 4.10 -6.00
CA LEU A 87 3.44 4.38 -4.59
C LEU A 87 4.02 5.78 -4.46
N VAL A 88 3.19 6.70 -3.99
CA VAL A 88 3.46 8.12 -3.89
C VAL A 88 3.69 8.51 -2.43
N ARG A 89 4.67 9.35 -2.16
CA ARG A 89 4.80 10.03 -0.87
C ARG A 89 4.06 11.36 -0.92
N HIS A 90 3.36 11.74 0.16
CA HIS A 90 2.70 13.04 0.26
C HIS A 90 3.64 14.20 -0.05
N GLY A 91 3.10 15.31 -0.55
CA GLY A 91 3.83 16.55 -0.81
C GLY A 91 4.53 17.13 0.42
N GLU A 92 5.40 18.12 0.22
CA GLU A 92 6.12 18.77 1.32
C GLU A 92 5.14 19.37 2.33
N THR A 93 5.41 19.16 3.62
CA THR A 93 4.63 19.75 4.73
C THR A 93 5.45 20.77 5.50
N TYR A 94 4.79 21.62 6.30
CA TYR A 94 5.48 22.52 7.23
C TYR A 94 6.42 21.75 8.18
N TYR A 95 6.00 20.56 8.65
CA TYR A 95 6.86 19.70 9.50
C TYR A 95 8.08 19.15 8.74
N ASN A 96 7.95 18.86 7.43
CA ASN A 96 9.12 18.47 6.65
C ASN A 96 10.11 19.61 6.49
N ARG A 97 9.61 20.84 6.25
CA ARG A 97 10.44 22.04 6.14
C ARG A 97 11.19 22.35 7.44
N ASP A 98 10.53 22.10 8.56
CA ASP A 98 11.06 22.39 9.89
C ASP A 98 11.78 21.17 10.53
N ASP A 99 12.06 20.10 9.74
CA ASP A 99 12.70 18.82 10.17
C ASP A 99 12.02 18.14 11.37
N ARG A 100 10.70 18.31 11.54
CA ARG A 100 9.92 17.66 12.59
C ARG A 100 9.45 16.27 12.16
N ILE A 101 9.43 15.34 13.12
CA ILE A 101 8.94 13.99 12.92
C ILE A 101 7.48 13.86 13.38
N GLY A 102 6.77 12.89 12.80
CA GLY A 102 5.39 12.58 13.19
C GLY A 102 4.38 13.70 12.87
N GLY A 103 3.37 13.81 13.74
CA GLY A 103 2.30 14.81 13.66
C GLY A 103 1.45 14.76 12.39
N ASP A 104 0.49 15.67 12.27
CA ASP A 104 -0.37 15.84 11.10
C ASP A 104 -0.37 17.29 10.60
N SER A 105 0.75 17.68 9.98
CA SER A 105 0.94 19.01 9.42
C SER A 105 0.39 19.11 8.01
N ASP A 106 -0.17 20.27 7.66
CA ASP A 106 -0.65 20.59 6.31
C ASP A 106 0.52 20.69 5.31
N LEU A 107 0.19 20.62 4.01
CA LEU A 107 1.14 20.85 2.93
C LEU A 107 1.59 22.32 2.92
N THR A 108 2.84 22.56 2.51
CA THR A 108 3.34 23.90 2.15
C THR A 108 2.83 24.28 0.75
N ASP A 109 3.02 25.52 0.32
CA ASP A 109 2.74 25.93 -1.05
C ASP A 109 3.46 25.04 -2.06
N LYS A 110 4.72 24.71 -1.81
CA LYS A 110 5.47 23.75 -2.62
C LYS A 110 4.86 22.35 -2.59
N GLY A 111 4.34 21.90 -1.44
CA GLY A 111 3.61 20.63 -1.33
C GLY A 111 2.32 20.62 -2.16
N LEU A 112 1.60 21.74 -2.20
CA LEU A 112 0.42 21.92 -3.05
C LEU A 112 0.79 21.92 -4.55
N GLU A 113 1.89 22.58 -4.93
CA GLU A 113 2.42 22.52 -6.29
C GLU A 113 2.78 21.07 -6.69
N GLN A 114 3.42 20.32 -5.79
CA GLN A 114 3.73 18.91 -6.00
C GLN A 114 2.46 18.06 -6.21
N ALA A 115 1.42 18.27 -5.40
CA ALA A 115 0.14 17.58 -5.55
C ALA A 115 -0.55 17.89 -6.89
N ASN A 116 -0.53 19.15 -7.33
CA ASN A 116 -1.05 19.57 -8.63
C ASN A 116 -0.24 18.99 -9.80
N ALA A 117 1.08 18.96 -9.69
CA ALA A 117 1.96 18.36 -10.69
C ALA A 117 1.72 16.84 -10.84
N LEU A 118 1.49 16.13 -9.72
CA LEU A 118 1.06 14.73 -9.74
C LEU A 118 -0.29 14.56 -10.44
N ALA A 119 -1.25 15.42 -10.14
CA ALA A 119 -2.58 15.38 -10.76
C ALA A 119 -2.49 15.59 -12.28
N GLU A 120 -1.63 16.48 -12.73
CA GLU A 120 -1.38 16.69 -14.17
C GLU A 120 -0.68 15.48 -14.81
N HIS A 121 0.34 14.94 -14.14
CA HIS A 121 1.08 13.76 -14.61
C HIS A 121 0.16 12.55 -14.81
N PHE A 122 -0.81 12.34 -13.92
CA PHE A 122 -1.74 11.21 -13.98
C PHE A 122 -3.05 11.54 -14.72
N ALA A 123 -3.21 12.72 -15.33
CA ALA A 123 -4.47 13.13 -15.97
C ALA A 123 -4.94 12.15 -17.07
N THR A 124 -4.01 11.45 -17.75
CA THR A 124 -4.33 10.50 -18.82
C THR A 124 -4.31 9.03 -18.36
N VAL A 125 -3.94 8.77 -17.11
CA VAL A 125 -3.87 7.44 -16.52
C VAL A 125 -5.09 7.23 -15.64
N ARG A 126 -5.99 6.34 -16.02
CA ARG A 126 -7.19 6.05 -15.22
C ARG A 126 -6.81 5.42 -13.87
N ILE A 127 -7.18 6.10 -12.79
CA ILE A 127 -6.99 5.65 -11.41
C ILE A 127 -8.36 5.66 -10.71
N PRO A 128 -9.04 4.52 -10.62
CA PRO A 128 -10.39 4.47 -10.06
C PRO A 128 -10.42 4.60 -8.54
N ILE A 129 -9.32 4.25 -7.85
CA ILE A 129 -9.22 4.34 -6.39
C ILE A 129 -7.82 4.82 -6.02
N ILE A 130 -7.78 5.81 -5.12
CA ILE A 130 -6.56 6.26 -4.45
C ILE A 130 -6.67 5.87 -2.97
N PHE A 131 -5.71 5.12 -2.48
CA PHE A 131 -5.62 4.78 -1.06
C PHE A 131 -4.70 5.76 -0.35
N THR A 132 -5.15 6.25 0.80
CA THR A 132 -4.40 7.22 1.63
C THR A 132 -4.31 6.74 3.06
N SER A 133 -3.56 7.43 3.91
CA SER A 133 -3.72 7.38 5.36
C SER A 133 -4.86 8.31 5.80
N ASN A 134 -5.12 8.35 7.12
CA ASN A 134 -6.06 9.32 7.69
C ASN A 134 -5.47 10.73 7.86
N TYR A 135 -4.18 10.94 7.56
CA TYR A 135 -3.50 12.22 7.78
C TYR A 135 -3.81 13.20 6.66
N LYS A 136 -4.04 14.48 7.01
CA LYS A 136 -4.40 15.57 6.10
C LYS A 136 -3.48 15.65 4.89
N ARG A 137 -2.16 15.58 5.09
CA ARG A 137 -1.18 15.71 4.02
C ARG A 137 -1.32 14.67 2.92
N THR A 138 -1.76 13.45 3.24
CA THR A 138 -2.01 12.42 2.20
C THR A 138 -3.30 12.68 1.46
N LEU A 139 -4.35 13.14 2.14
CA LEU A 139 -5.61 13.56 1.54
C LEU A 139 -5.41 14.80 0.65
N GLN A 140 -4.71 15.83 1.14
CA GLN A 140 -4.39 17.04 0.37
C GLN A 140 -3.57 16.73 -0.90
N THR A 141 -2.69 15.72 -0.84
CA THR A 141 -1.94 15.27 -2.03
C THR A 141 -2.81 14.49 -3.00
N ALA A 142 -3.73 13.64 -2.51
CA ALA A 142 -4.58 12.79 -3.33
C ALA A 142 -5.75 13.53 -3.98
N THR A 143 -6.29 14.56 -3.32
CA THR A 143 -7.50 15.28 -3.76
C THR A 143 -7.37 15.85 -5.18
N PRO A 144 -6.33 16.61 -5.55
CA PRO A 144 -6.21 17.15 -6.91
C PRO A 144 -6.09 16.06 -7.99
N ILE A 145 -5.54 14.87 -7.63
CA ILE A 145 -5.45 13.73 -8.53
C ILE A 145 -6.85 13.16 -8.76
N ALA A 146 -7.62 12.94 -7.68
CA ALA A 146 -8.97 12.39 -7.75
C ALA A 146 -9.93 13.32 -8.51
N GLU A 147 -9.84 14.63 -8.33
CA GLU A 147 -10.66 15.64 -9.00
C GLU A 147 -10.48 15.66 -10.52
N ARG A 148 -9.35 15.18 -11.03
CA ARG A 148 -9.07 15.04 -12.47
C ARG A 148 -9.44 13.66 -13.04
N GLN A 149 -9.93 12.76 -12.21
CA GLN A 149 -10.37 11.42 -12.59
C GLN A 149 -11.90 11.31 -12.48
N ASP A 150 -12.55 10.67 -13.44
CA ASP A 150 -14.01 10.45 -13.39
C ASP A 150 -14.33 9.01 -13.82
N PRO A 151 -14.87 8.18 -12.91
CA PRO A 151 -14.96 8.34 -11.46
C PRO A 151 -13.67 7.96 -10.73
N CYS A 152 -13.38 8.63 -9.60
CA CYS A 152 -12.31 8.24 -8.68
C CYS A 152 -12.79 8.34 -7.22
N SER A 153 -12.38 7.38 -6.39
CA SER A 153 -12.68 7.37 -4.97
C SER A 153 -11.40 7.44 -4.15
N ILE A 154 -11.37 8.26 -3.09
CA ILE A 154 -10.29 8.24 -2.11
C ILE A 154 -10.75 7.38 -0.92
N ILE A 155 -9.94 6.37 -0.57
CA ILE A 155 -10.18 5.50 0.58
C ILE A 155 -9.05 5.66 1.59
N ALA A 156 -9.37 6.25 2.74
CA ALA A 156 -8.41 6.40 3.83
C ALA A 156 -8.32 5.10 4.65
N LEU A 157 -7.10 4.60 4.81
CA LEU A 157 -6.79 3.40 5.58
C LEU A 157 -5.89 3.78 6.77
N PRO A 158 -6.35 3.62 8.02
CA PRO A 158 -5.53 3.91 9.20
C PRO A 158 -4.28 3.02 9.27
N GLU A 159 -4.28 1.87 8.61
CA GLU A 159 -3.12 1.00 8.46
C GLU A 159 -1.93 1.69 7.77
N PHE A 160 -2.21 2.74 6.99
CA PHE A 160 -1.19 3.52 6.29
C PHE A 160 -0.81 4.83 7.00
N ASN A 161 -1.28 5.05 8.23
CA ASN A 161 -0.79 6.17 9.03
C ASN A 161 0.73 6.07 9.21
N GLU A 162 1.42 7.22 9.23
CA GLU A 162 2.87 7.25 9.42
C GLU A 162 3.25 6.64 10.79
N ILE A 163 4.48 6.20 10.90
CA ILE A 163 5.04 5.68 12.13
C ILE A 163 4.83 6.70 13.27
N HIS A 164 4.24 6.25 14.36
CA HIS A 164 4.00 7.11 15.52
C HIS A 164 5.28 7.29 16.33
N GLY A 165 5.76 8.52 16.43
CA GLY A 165 6.99 8.86 17.15
C GLY A 165 6.85 8.86 18.68
N GLY A 166 5.67 8.54 19.21
CA GLY A 166 5.40 8.52 20.64
C GLY A 166 5.69 9.87 21.28
N VAL A 167 6.43 9.86 22.37
CA VAL A 167 6.85 11.10 23.08
C VAL A 167 7.73 12.03 22.23
N CYS A 168 8.25 11.56 21.10
CA CYS A 168 9.06 12.35 20.18
C CYS A 168 8.24 12.99 19.04
N ASP A 169 6.92 12.74 18.97
CA ASP A 169 6.07 13.27 17.90
C ASP A 169 6.06 14.80 17.91
N GLY A 170 6.22 15.39 16.73
CA GLY A 170 6.31 16.86 16.58
C GLY A 170 7.67 17.48 16.94
N MET A 171 8.62 16.70 17.44
CA MET A 171 9.99 17.18 17.74
C MET A 171 10.88 17.14 16.49
N THR A 172 11.88 18.02 16.44
CA THR A 172 12.97 17.89 15.47
C THR A 172 13.99 16.84 15.94
N TYR A 173 14.79 16.31 15.03
CA TYR A 173 15.90 15.42 15.43
C TYR A 173 16.89 16.10 16.37
N GLU A 174 17.07 17.42 16.26
CA GLU A 174 17.92 18.19 17.17
C GLU A 174 17.32 18.28 18.57
N GLU A 175 16.03 18.59 18.67
CA GLU A 175 15.31 18.59 19.95
C GLU A 175 15.35 17.21 20.63
N ILE A 176 15.25 16.11 19.86
CA ILE A 176 15.36 14.75 20.40
C ILE A 176 16.78 14.50 20.93
N ARG A 177 17.82 14.93 20.20
CA ARG A 177 19.22 14.79 20.68
C ARG A 177 19.46 15.53 21.98
N GLN A 178 18.90 16.72 22.11
CA GLN A 178 19.08 17.57 23.29
C GLN A 178 18.24 17.14 24.49
N LYS A 179 16.93 16.91 24.25
CA LYS A 179 15.97 16.62 25.33
C LYS A 179 15.91 15.13 25.69
N MET A 180 16.19 14.26 24.74
CA MET A 180 16.06 12.79 24.86
C MET A 180 17.27 12.07 24.27
N PRO A 181 18.50 12.34 24.73
CA PRO A 181 19.73 11.80 24.14
C PRO A 181 19.81 10.27 24.19
N HIS A 182 19.11 9.64 25.14
CA HIS A 182 19.01 8.18 25.22
C HIS A 182 18.23 7.60 24.02
N VAL A 183 17.15 8.27 23.58
CA VAL A 183 16.36 7.90 22.40
C VAL A 183 17.21 8.00 21.13
N ALA A 184 17.91 9.12 20.95
CA ALA A 184 18.78 9.34 19.80
C ALA A 184 19.89 8.27 19.69
N ARG A 185 20.52 7.92 20.81
CA ARG A 185 21.57 6.89 20.88
C ARG A 185 21.04 5.47 20.63
N ALA A 186 19.88 5.12 21.22
CA ALA A 186 19.31 3.79 21.08
C ALA A 186 18.80 3.52 19.64
N ARG A 187 18.27 4.55 18.95
CA ARG A 187 17.77 4.43 17.58
C ARG A 187 18.88 4.26 16.52
N GLY A 188 20.06 4.84 16.76
CA GLY A 188 21.16 4.88 15.79
C GLY A 188 21.57 3.51 15.25
N PRO A 189 21.89 2.52 16.10
CA PRO A 189 22.44 1.23 15.68
C PRO A 189 21.46 0.36 14.88
N ASN A 190 20.17 0.40 15.21
CA ASN A 190 19.17 -0.42 14.52
C ASN A 190 17.81 0.30 14.41
N LYS A 191 17.65 1.07 13.34
CA LYS A 191 16.40 1.81 13.07
C LYS A 191 15.19 0.91 12.85
N TYR A 192 15.38 -0.31 12.34
CA TYR A 192 14.28 -1.20 12.04
C TYR A 192 13.64 -1.75 13.32
N ARG A 193 14.45 -2.22 14.26
CA ARG A 193 13.98 -2.83 15.52
C ARG A 193 13.71 -1.82 16.63
N TYR A 194 14.19 -0.58 16.46
CA TYR A 194 13.95 0.45 17.43
C TYR A 194 12.48 0.85 17.50
N ILE A 195 11.94 0.91 18.73
CA ILE A 195 10.58 1.37 19.03
C ILE A 195 10.66 2.68 19.79
N TYR A 196 9.98 3.72 19.34
CA TYR A 196 9.87 4.97 20.08
C TYR A 196 9.10 4.77 21.39
N PRO A 197 9.50 5.42 22.50
CA PRO A 197 8.73 5.37 23.75
C PRO A 197 7.30 5.85 23.51
N GLU A 198 6.32 5.06 23.93
CA GLU A 198 4.88 5.28 23.68
C GLU A 198 4.51 5.39 22.18
N GLY A 199 5.32 4.83 21.31
CA GLY A 199 5.16 4.91 19.88
C GLY A 199 5.39 3.59 19.15
N GLU A 200 5.80 3.68 17.91
CA GLU A 200 6.05 2.55 17.02
C GLU A 200 7.52 2.50 16.56
N GLY A 201 7.89 1.38 15.99
CA GLY A 201 9.08 1.19 15.16
C GLY A 201 8.70 0.53 13.83
N TYR A 202 9.65 0.36 12.91
CA TYR A 202 9.39 -0.35 11.66
C TYR A 202 8.84 -1.75 11.92
N LYS A 203 9.45 -2.49 12.85
CA LYS A 203 9.02 -3.86 13.18
C LYS A 203 7.60 -3.93 13.71
N THR A 204 7.17 -2.97 14.53
CA THR A 204 5.82 -2.98 15.11
C THR A 204 4.74 -2.49 14.14
N MET A 205 5.08 -1.66 13.15
CA MET A 205 4.11 -1.22 12.14
C MET A 205 3.93 -2.22 10.99
N GLU A 206 4.82 -3.20 10.84
CA GLU A 206 4.82 -4.17 9.75
C GLU A 206 3.47 -4.86 9.57
N ASP A 207 2.93 -5.43 10.65
CA ASP A 207 1.66 -6.16 10.60
C ASP A 207 0.48 -5.29 10.14
N ARG A 208 0.41 -4.02 10.59
CA ARG A 208 -0.68 -3.14 10.14
C ARG A 208 -0.52 -2.76 8.68
N VAL A 209 0.70 -2.54 8.19
CA VAL A 209 0.94 -2.25 6.78
C VAL A 209 0.57 -3.44 5.90
N HIS A 210 0.90 -4.68 6.31
CA HIS A 210 0.46 -5.89 5.62
C HIS A 210 -1.07 -6.00 5.56
N ARG A 211 -1.78 -5.74 6.69
CA ARG A 211 -3.25 -5.70 6.70
C ARG A 211 -3.79 -4.62 5.76
N GLY A 212 -3.15 -3.45 5.71
CA GLY A 212 -3.51 -2.37 4.78
C GLY A 212 -3.37 -2.80 3.32
N LEU A 213 -2.26 -3.43 2.96
CA LEU A 213 -2.06 -3.95 1.60
C LEU A 213 -3.10 -5.02 1.22
N LYS A 214 -3.43 -5.93 2.15
CA LYS A 214 -4.52 -6.90 1.93
C LYS A 214 -5.83 -6.19 1.61
N LYS A 215 -6.19 -5.14 2.34
CA LYS A 215 -7.38 -4.31 2.07
C LYS A 215 -7.31 -3.64 0.70
N VAL A 216 -6.16 -3.07 0.32
CA VAL A 216 -5.95 -2.45 -0.99
C VAL A 216 -6.24 -3.44 -2.11
N PHE A 217 -5.61 -4.60 -2.10
CA PHE A 217 -5.81 -5.61 -3.13
C PHE A 217 -7.23 -6.19 -3.14
N PHE A 218 -7.84 -6.33 -1.96
CA PHE A 218 -9.22 -6.78 -1.85
C PHE A 218 -10.20 -5.74 -2.43
N LEU A 219 -10.01 -4.46 -2.14
CA LEU A 219 -10.89 -3.39 -2.59
C LEU A 219 -10.68 -3.01 -4.06
N ASN A 220 -9.45 -3.17 -4.56
CA ASN A 220 -9.13 -2.82 -5.95
C ASN A 220 -9.76 -3.75 -6.98
N ASN A 221 -10.15 -4.96 -6.62
CA ASN A 221 -11.00 -5.89 -7.37
C ASN A 221 -10.71 -5.99 -8.88
N TYR A 222 -9.43 -6.26 -9.25
CA TYR A 222 -8.95 -6.43 -10.64
C TYR A 222 -8.80 -5.15 -11.48
N ASP A 223 -8.93 -3.96 -10.90
CA ASP A 223 -8.50 -2.75 -11.60
C ASP A 223 -6.99 -2.81 -11.86
N GLU A 224 -6.57 -2.36 -13.04
CA GLU A 224 -5.16 -2.47 -13.45
C GLU A 224 -4.25 -1.49 -12.69
N ASN A 225 -4.81 -0.36 -12.26
CA ASN A 225 -4.07 0.75 -11.66
C ASN A 225 -4.46 0.95 -10.20
N ILE A 226 -3.47 0.86 -9.32
CA ILE A 226 -3.59 1.11 -7.88
C ILE A 226 -2.72 2.29 -7.54
N MET A 227 -3.25 3.28 -6.83
CA MET A 227 -2.43 4.36 -6.28
C MET A 227 -2.51 4.35 -4.75
N ILE A 228 -1.35 4.44 -4.11
CA ILE A 228 -1.22 4.65 -2.66
C ILE A 228 -0.46 5.96 -2.44
N VAL A 229 -1.09 6.90 -1.77
CA VAL A 229 -0.45 8.14 -1.29
C VAL A 229 -0.19 7.98 0.20
N GLY A 230 1.05 7.72 0.55
CA GLY A 230 1.46 7.42 1.92
C GLY A 230 2.59 8.30 2.42
N HIS A 231 3.37 7.75 3.34
CA HIS A 231 4.41 8.44 4.09
C HIS A 231 5.77 7.78 3.89
N ARG A 232 6.83 8.41 4.44
CA ARG A 232 8.19 7.92 4.25
C ARG A 232 8.41 6.51 4.81
N ALA A 233 8.06 6.27 6.08
CA ALA A 233 8.32 4.97 6.72
C ALA A 233 7.35 3.90 6.23
N VAL A 234 6.08 4.23 6.12
CA VAL A 234 5.03 3.32 5.61
C VAL A 234 5.32 2.90 4.17
N ASN A 235 5.66 3.83 3.29
CA ASN A 235 5.96 3.50 1.88
C ASN A 235 7.23 2.63 1.74
N ARG A 236 8.22 2.80 2.62
CA ARG A 236 9.38 1.91 2.71
C ARG A 236 8.97 0.49 3.07
N MET A 237 8.07 0.35 4.05
CA MET A 237 7.52 -0.94 4.45
C MET A 237 6.66 -1.55 3.34
N ILE A 238 5.81 -0.76 2.66
CA ILE A 238 5.04 -1.22 1.50
C ILE A 238 5.98 -1.72 0.40
N LEU A 239 7.01 -0.95 0.07
CA LEU A 239 7.95 -1.32 -0.99
C LEU A 239 8.75 -2.57 -0.62
N SER A 240 9.12 -2.75 0.66
CA SER A 240 9.83 -3.95 1.12
C SER A 240 9.02 -5.25 0.99
N CYS A 241 7.68 -5.16 0.99
CA CYS A 241 6.83 -6.33 0.74
C CYS A 241 7.00 -6.91 -0.67
N PHE A 242 7.54 -6.13 -1.60
CA PHE A 242 7.76 -6.53 -2.99
C PHE A 242 9.24 -6.73 -3.32
N LEU A 243 10.13 -6.12 -2.54
CA LEU A 243 11.58 -6.22 -2.68
C LEU A 243 12.14 -7.21 -1.65
N SER A 244 12.99 -8.11 -2.11
CA SER A 244 13.76 -8.97 -1.20
C SER A 244 14.89 -8.14 -0.54
N ARG A 245 14.55 -7.45 0.55
CA ARG A 245 15.47 -6.60 1.31
C ARG A 245 15.69 -7.14 2.72
N GLN A 246 16.91 -6.95 3.24
CA GLN A 246 17.18 -7.22 4.65
C GLN A 246 16.45 -6.20 5.52
N GLU A 247 16.00 -6.63 6.71
CA GLU A 247 15.27 -5.76 7.66
C GLU A 247 16.02 -4.44 7.91
N GLU A 248 17.33 -4.50 8.03
CA GLU A 248 18.20 -3.36 8.33
C GLU A 248 18.27 -2.33 7.19
N GLU A 249 17.99 -2.73 5.95
CA GLU A 249 18.02 -1.86 4.77
C GLU A 249 16.72 -1.05 4.60
N ILE A 250 15.59 -1.58 5.09
CA ILE A 250 14.26 -0.98 4.89
C ILE A 250 14.21 0.49 5.33
N PRO A 251 14.74 0.90 6.50
CA PRO A 251 14.71 2.30 6.94
C PRO A 251 15.51 3.27 6.07
N TYR A 252 16.29 2.77 5.13
CA TYR A 252 17.17 3.55 4.25
C TYR A 252 16.74 3.57 2.78
N ILE A 253 15.65 2.86 2.42
CA ILE A 253 15.10 2.95 1.06
C ILE A 253 14.79 4.41 0.76
N TYR A 254 15.28 4.89 -0.38
CA TYR A 254 15.06 6.27 -0.82
C TYR A 254 13.58 6.51 -1.12
N MET A 255 12.97 7.55 -0.55
CA MET A 255 11.53 7.85 -0.67
C MET A 255 11.34 9.37 -0.84
N PRO A 256 11.59 9.89 -2.05
CA PRO A 256 11.51 11.33 -2.35
C PRO A 256 10.06 11.85 -2.44
N GLN A 257 9.91 13.17 -2.60
CA GLN A 257 8.61 13.85 -2.75
C GLN A 257 8.41 14.42 -4.16
N ASP A 258 9.39 14.25 -5.05
CA ASP A 258 9.36 14.69 -6.45
C ASP A 258 9.30 13.52 -7.43
N ARG A 259 9.16 12.30 -6.92
CA ARG A 259 9.09 11.04 -7.65
C ARG A 259 8.16 10.07 -6.95
N TYR A 260 7.65 9.09 -7.72
CA TYR A 260 6.90 7.96 -7.18
C TYR A 260 7.51 6.64 -7.65
N TYR A 261 7.26 5.57 -6.91
CA TYR A 261 7.60 4.23 -7.38
C TYR A 261 6.46 3.68 -8.23
N HIS A 262 6.79 3.27 -9.46
CA HIS A 262 5.95 2.45 -10.30
C HIS A 262 6.37 1.00 -10.15
N ILE A 263 5.46 0.17 -9.67
CA ILE A 263 5.70 -1.23 -9.34
C ILE A 263 4.83 -2.09 -10.24
N GLN A 264 5.47 -3.02 -10.97
CA GLN A 264 4.81 -4.04 -11.78
C GLN A 264 5.37 -5.40 -11.41
N ILE A 265 4.50 -6.36 -11.10
CA ILE A 265 4.88 -7.71 -10.74
C ILE A 265 3.96 -8.69 -11.45
N ASP A 266 4.56 -9.59 -12.20
CA ASP A 266 3.92 -10.76 -12.76
C ASP A 266 4.87 -11.98 -12.63
N PRO A 267 4.46 -13.20 -12.97
CA PRO A 267 5.31 -14.39 -12.84
C PRO A 267 6.64 -14.34 -13.62
N HIS A 268 6.73 -13.44 -14.61
CA HIS A 268 7.89 -13.34 -15.50
C HIS A 268 8.68 -12.03 -15.35
N LYS A 269 8.08 -11.01 -14.72
CA LYS A 269 8.64 -9.67 -14.66
C LYS A 269 8.41 -9.03 -13.29
N ARG A 270 9.48 -8.46 -12.74
CA ARG A 270 9.40 -7.55 -11.59
C ARG A 270 10.07 -6.23 -11.98
N LEU A 271 9.28 -5.17 -12.06
CA LEU A 271 9.75 -3.82 -12.36
C LEU A 271 9.51 -2.91 -11.17
N PHE A 272 10.54 -2.19 -10.78
CA PHE A 272 10.51 -1.15 -9.75
C PHE A 272 11.19 0.09 -10.32
N GLU A 273 10.42 1.04 -10.76
CA GLU A 273 10.92 2.25 -11.38
C GLU A 273 10.63 3.46 -10.50
N LEU A 274 11.63 4.31 -10.30
CA LEU A 274 11.48 5.59 -9.60
C LEU A 274 11.27 6.69 -10.64
N VAL A 275 10.01 7.04 -10.88
CA VAL A 275 9.57 7.93 -11.95
C VAL A 275 9.46 9.36 -11.44
N PRO A 276 10.18 10.32 -12.06
CA PRO A 276 10.00 11.74 -11.75
C PRO A 276 8.69 12.27 -12.34
N TYR A 277 8.04 13.16 -11.62
CA TYR A 277 6.97 13.98 -12.17
C TYR A 277 7.40 15.45 -12.17
N LYS A 278 6.96 16.22 -13.15
CA LYS A 278 7.34 17.62 -13.28
C LYS A 278 6.68 18.45 -12.17
N SER A 279 7.38 18.66 -11.07
CA SER A 279 7.21 19.84 -10.26
C SER A 279 8.15 20.92 -10.79
N SER A 280 7.77 22.19 -10.71
CA SER A 280 8.63 23.32 -11.07
C SER A 280 10.06 23.12 -10.53
N PRO A 281 11.12 23.53 -11.25
CA PRO A 281 12.50 23.25 -10.88
C PRO A 281 12.77 23.74 -9.47
N SER A 282 13.02 22.82 -8.55
CA SER A 282 13.50 23.14 -7.22
C SER A 282 14.89 23.73 -7.36
N THR A 283 15.04 25.01 -7.07
CA THR A 283 16.34 25.64 -6.82
C THR A 283 17.08 24.80 -5.79
N GLY A 284 18.23 24.27 -6.21
CA GLY A 284 19.01 23.25 -5.54
C GLY A 284 19.18 23.41 -4.04
N GLY A 285 18.86 22.35 -3.34
CA GLY A 285 19.31 22.06 -1.99
C GLY A 285 20.27 20.88 -2.04
N ARG A 286 21.51 21.14 -1.69
CA ARG A 286 22.59 20.16 -1.66
C ARG A 286 22.29 19.06 -0.63
N TRP A 287 22.79 17.88 -0.96
CA TRP A 287 22.79 16.60 -0.24
C TRP A 287 23.21 16.67 1.22
#